data_2db1637cf07ac70b7bebfd65f4a84c28
#
_entry.id   2db1637cf07ac70b7bebfd65f4a84c28
#
_cell.length_a   1.000
_cell.length_b   1.000
_cell.length_c   1.000
_cell.angle_alpha   90.00
_cell.angle_beta   90.00
_cell.angle_gamma   90.00
#
_symmetry.space_group_name_H-M   'P 1'
#
loop_
_entity.id
_entity.type
_entity.pdbx_description
1 polymer ?
#
loop_
_entity_poly.entity_id
_entity_poly.type
_entity_poly.pdbx_seq_one_letter_code
_entity_poly.pdbx_strand_id
1 'polypeptide(L)'
;MRIAQIAPLWERVPPPGYGGTELVVGLLTDELVRRGHEVTLFASGDSITLAKLQSVHPRALRLDSTVKEYGIYEMLQLAWVFERAEEFDVIHSHMGCSALPYTKLVNTPTVTTLHGIFTPDNEKMFQYAKSQPYVSISNAQREPRLGLNYAATVYNGIDVSSHKFHPQPEEPPYLAFLGRISPEKGTHIAIQIAKQAGWRLKMAGKVDIVDVEYFEQEVKPLIDGKQIEYLGEANHVQKNALMGGAVATLFTITWREPFGLVMVESMAAGTPVIAMNFGSVPEVIADGKTGFICNSIEECVNAVSKVTELDRYACREHVEKNFSVQKMVDGYEAVYRQLVAERLAQNGKVTIFDDFKNKQQLNEQIRLPKLRSKM
;
A
#
# COMPACT_ATOMS: atom_id res chain seq x y z
N MET A 1 8.69 13.64 15.50
CA MET A 1 7.37 14.17 15.10
C MET A 1 6.30 13.31 15.77
N ARG A 2 5.16 13.94 16.08
CA ARG A 2 3.94 13.24 16.54
C ARG A 2 3.11 12.91 15.30
N ILE A 3 2.91 11.63 15.03
CA ILE A 3 2.33 11.14 13.77
C ILE A 3 1.08 10.32 14.08
N ALA A 4 -0.06 10.66 13.46
CA ALA A 4 -1.22 9.79 13.43
C ALA A 4 -1.17 8.91 12.17
N GLN A 5 -1.21 7.58 12.34
CA GLN A 5 -1.39 6.62 11.26
C GLN A 5 -2.82 6.07 11.30
N ILE A 6 -3.57 6.20 10.20
CA ILE A 6 -4.97 5.74 10.14
C ILE A 6 -5.03 4.53 9.19
N ALA A 7 -5.22 3.35 9.76
CA ALA A 7 -5.38 2.10 9.00
C ALA A 7 -6.87 1.77 8.75
N PRO A 8 -7.20 1.01 7.70
CA PRO A 8 -8.48 0.36 7.59
C PRO A 8 -8.77 -0.54 8.80
N LEU A 9 -10.04 -0.68 9.16
CA LEU A 9 -10.47 -1.56 10.27
C LEU A 9 -10.79 -2.99 9.81
N TRP A 10 -10.65 -3.28 8.52
CA TRP A 10 -11.06 -4.55 7.93
C TRP A 10 -10.24 -5.73 8.41
N GLU A 11 -8.92 -5.58 8.43
CA GLU A 11 -7.97 -6.53 9.01
C GLU A 11 -7.23 -5.90 10.19
N ARG A 12 -6.64 -6.70 11.06
CA ARG A 12 -5.72 -6.18 12.08
C ARG A 12 -4.38 -5.75 11.45
N VAL A 13 -3.65 -4.91 12.15
CA VAL A 13 -2.31 -4.42 11.75
C VAL A 13 -1.24 -5.04 12.67
N PRO A 14 -0.25 -5.80 12.14
CA PRO A 14 -0.22 -6.40 10.80
C PRO A 14 -1.21 -7.57 10.69
N PRO A 15 -1.64 -7.94 9.48
CA PRO A 15 -2.56 -9.06 9.29
C PRO A 15 -1.85 -10.41 9.51
N PRO A 16 -2.56 -11.46 9.98
CA PRO A 16 -1.95 -12.77 10.16
C PRO A 16 -1.67 -13.52 8.85
N GLY A 17 -2.32 -13.12 7.76
CA GLY A 17 -2.22 -13.78 6.45
C GLY A 17 -2.44 -12.81 5.31
N TYR A 18 -3.68 -12.66 4.86
CA TYR A 18 -4.08 -11.72 3.80
C TYR A 18 -4.24 -10.30 4.38
N GLY A 19 -3.89 -9.26 3.59
CA GLY A 19 -4.04 -7.85 3.97
C GLY A 19 -2.79 -7.02 3.62
N GLY A 20 -2.63 -6.69 2.32
CA GLY A 20 -1.43 -5.98 1.86
C GLY A 20 -1.31 -4.56 2.40
N THR A 21 -2.42 -3.84 2.51
CA THR A 21 -2.44 -2.47 3.07
C THR A 21 -2.05 -2.47 4.53
N GLU A 22 -2.66 -3.32 5.33
CA GLU A 22 -2.42 -3.39 6.78
C GLU A 22 -1.01 -3.90 7.09
N LEU A 23 -0.44 -4.76 6.24
CA LEU A 23 0.96 -5.16 6.34
C LEU A 23 1.88 -3.95 6.16
N VAL A 24 1.69 -3.18 5.09
CA VAL A 24 2.49 -1.98 4.80
C VAL A 24 2.35 -0.94 5.91
N VAL A 25 1.12 -0.70 6.40
CA VAL A 25 0.86 0.24 7.50
C VAL A 25 1.58 -0.20 8.77
N GLY A 26 1.54 -1.49 9.11
CA GLY A 26 2.24 -2.03 10.27
C GLY A 26 3.75 -1.83 10.19
N LEU A 27 4.34 -2.20 9.05
CA LEU A 27 5.77 -2.04 8.81
C LEU A 27 6.21 -0.57 8.85
N LEU A 28 5.45 0.33 8.23
CA LEU A 28 5.68 1.76 8.26
C LEU A 28 5.61 2.32 9.69
N THR A 29 4.54 1.98 10.41
CA THR A 29 4.27 2.45 11.76
C THR A 29 5.40 2.05 12.72
N ASP A 30 5.74 0.78 12.74
CA ASP A 30 6.74 0.26 13.68
C ASP A 30 8.16 0.77 13.37
N GLU A 31 8.50 0.94 12.10
CA GLU A 31 9.79 1.51 11.73
C GLU A 31 9.88 3.00 12.08
N LEU A 32 8.80 3.77 11.93
CA LEU A 32 8.73 5.16 12.39
C LEU A 32 8.97 5.26 13.90
N VAL A 33 8.39 4.33 14.71
CA VAL A 33 8.66 4.26 16.14
C VAL A 33 10.12 3.96 16.43
N ARG A 34 10.74 2.98 15.73
CA ARG A 34 12.17 2.65 15.88
C ARG A 34 13.08 3.83 15.54
N ARG A 35 12.65 4.72 14.64
CA ARG A 35 13.36 5.96 14.29
C ARG A 35 13.11 7.12 15.27
N GLY A 36 12.40 6.88 16.36
CA GLY A 36 12.18 7.85 17.44
C GLY A 36 11.02 8.84 17.20
N HIS A 37 10.09 8.52 16.31
CA HIS A 37 8.84 9.27 16.19
C HIS A 37 7.83 8.84 17.25
N GLU A 38 6.98 9.77 17.71
CA GLU A 38 5.82 9.49 18.55
C GLU A 38 4.64 9.13 17.64
N VAL A 39 4.37 7.85 17.49
CA VAL A 39 3.34 7.38 16.57
C VAL A 39 2.12 6.91 17.33
N THR A 40 0.94 7.35 16.90
CA THR A 40 -0.35 6.78 17.31
C THR A 40 -0.96 6.08 16.11
N LEU A 41 -1.18 4.78 16.24
CA LEU A 41 -1.86 3.97 15.23
C LEU A 41 -3.36 3.88 15.57
N PHE A 42 -4.20 4.30 14.64
CA PHE A 42 -5.65 4.11 14.69
C PHE A 42 -5.99 2.91 13.80
N ALA A 43 -6.36 1.81 14.43
CA ALA A 43 -6.62 0.51 13.78
C ALA A 43 -7.59 -0.33 14.62
N SER A 44 -7.85 -1.59 14.23
CA SER A 44 -8.62 -2.53 15.06
C SER A 44 -7.89 -2.85 16.37
N GLY A 45 -8.65 -3.12 17.44
CA GLY A 45 -8.12 -3.26 18.81
C GLY A 45 -7.28 -4.52 19.03
N ASP A 46 -7.33 -5.48 18.12
CA ASP A 46 -6.50 -6.69 18.08
C ASP A 46 -5.17 -6.50 17.32
N SER A 47 -4.90 -5.28 16.85
CA SER A 47 -3.64 -4.94 16.17
C SER A 47 -2.44 -5.01 17.12
N ILE A 48 -1.27 -5.35 16.59
CA ILE A 48 -0.01 -5.49 17.31
C ILE A 48 1.00 -4.52 16.73
N THR A 49 1.45 -3.53 17.52
CA THR A 49 2.34 -2.48 17.05
C THR A 49 3.23 -1.96 18.18
N LEU A 50 4.37 -1.37 17.83
CA LEU A 50 5.21 -0.61 18.75
C LEU A 50 4.65 0.78 19.06
N ALA A 51 3.72 1.28 18.25
CA ALA A 51 3.08 2.58 18.42
C ALA A 51 2.01 2.54 19.52
N LYS A 52 1.53 3.73 19.93
CA LYS A 52 0.33 3.84 20.76
C LYS A 52 -0.89 3.43 19.94
N LEU A 53 -1.51 2.29 20.29
CA LEU A 53 -2.73 1.83 19.63
C LEU A 53 -3.96 2.58 20.14
N GLN A 54 -4.80 3.03 19.24
CA GLN A 54 -6.13 3.58 19.49
C GLN A 54 -7.14 2.85 18.60
N SER A 55 -8.28 2.48 19.15
CA SER A 55 -9.27 1.70 18.41
C SER A 55 -10.70 2.04 18.81
N VAL A 56 -11.59 2.07 17.83
CA VAL A 56 -13.05 2.20 18.02
C VAL A 56 -13.76 0.85 18.02
N HIS A 57 -13.05 -0.24 17.68
CA HIS A 57 -13.60 -1.60 17.67
C HIS A 57 -12.56 -2.62 18.11
N PRO A 58 -12.90 -3.57 19.02
CA PRO A 58 -11.93 -4.40 19.71
C PRO A 58 -11.17 -5.40 18.82
N ARG A 59 -11.64 -5.69 17.60
CA ARG A 59 -11.02 -6.63 16.65
C ARG A 59 -11.28 -6.23 15.19
N ALA A 60 -10.56 -6.84 14.27
CA ALA A 60 -10.76 -6.66 12.83
C ALA A 60 -12.22 -6.89 12.43
N LEU A 61 -12.81 -5.97 11.67
CA LEU A 61 -14.23 -6.00 11.31
C LEU A 61 -14.59 -7.27 10.52
N ARG A 62 -13.67 -7.78 9.68
CA ARG A 62 -13.87 -9.03 8.95
C ARG A 62 -14.13 -10.23 9.87
N LEU A 63 -13.58 -10.21 11.07
CA LEU A 63 -13.70 -11.30 12.05
C LEU A 63 -14.92 -11.15 12.96
N ASP A 64 -15.69 -10.08 12.83
CA ASP A 64 -16.87 -9.83 13.63
C ASP A 64 -18.16 -9.97 12.83
N SER A 65 -18.74 -11.16 12.84
CA SER A 65 -20.00 -11.46 12.14
C SER A 65 -21.22 -10.68 12.68
N THR A 66 -21.10 -10.04 13.86
CA THR A 66 -22.17 -9.21 14.43
C THR A 66 -22.21 -7.82 13.81
N VAL A 67 -21.09 -7.32 13.27
CA VAL A 67 -21.03 -6.05 12.54
C VAL A 67 -21.63 -6.22 11.15
N LYS A 68 -22.58 -5.34 10.80
CA LYS A 68 -23.25 -5.32 9.49
C LYS A 68 -22.94 -4.05 8.70
N GLU A 69 -22.71 -2.95 9.40
CA GLU A 69 -22.50 -1.63 8.81
C GLU A 69 -21.06 -1.15 9.08
N TYR A 70 -20.10 -1.74 8.37
CA TYR A 70 -18.66 -1.47 8.54
C TYR A 70 -18.31 0.03 8.45
N GLY A 71 -18.97 0.76 7.53
CA GLY A 71 -18.73 2.18 7.32
C GLY A 71 -19.00 3.06 8.55
N ILE A 72 -19.88 2.64 9.47
CA ILE A 72 -20.11 3.35 10.74
C ILE A 72 -18.84 3.39 11.59
N TYR A 73 -18.12 2.28 11.71
CA TYR A 73 -16.91 2.21 12.50
C TYR A 73 -15.76 2.99 11.83
N GLU A 74 -15.68 2.98 10.50
CA GLU A 74 -14.71 3.81 9.76
C GLU A 74 -14.99 5.31 9.98
N MET A 75 -16.25 5.74 9.94
CA MET A 75 -16.62 7.13 10.24
C MET A 75 -16.30 7.51 11.68
N LEU A 76 -16.58 6.63 12.65
CA LEU A 76 -16.24 6.85 14.07
C LEU A 76 -14.74 7.01 14.25
N GLN A 77 -13.93 6.14 13.64
CA GLN A 77 -12.47 6.25 13.70
C GLN A 77 -11.99 7.58 13.11
N LEU A 78 -12.48 7.95 11.93
CA LEU A 78 -12.10 9.20 11.28
C LEU A 78 -12.51 10.41 12.12
N ALA A 79 -13.74 10.46 12.61
CA ALA A 79 -14.19 11.54 13.49
C ALA A 79 -13.27 11.68 14.70
N TRP A 80 -12.97 10.58 15.38
CA TRP A 80 -12.12 10.59 16.56
C TRP A 80 -10.68 11.06 16.30
N VAL A 81 -10.10 10.69 15.15
CA VAL A 81 -8.77 11.17 14.75
C VAL A 81 -8.79 12.68 14.48
N PHE A 82 -9.76 13.15 13.69
CA PHE A 82 -9.79 14.54 13.24
C PHE A 82 -10.24 15.50 14.34
N GLU A 83 -11.05 15.08 15.32
CA GLU A 83 -11.32 15.85 16.54
C GLU A 83 -10.05 16.13 17.36
N ARG A 84 -9.04 15.27 17.24
CA ARG A 84 -7.75 15.33 17.96
C ARG A 84 -6.59 15.75 17.06
N ALA A 85 -6.88 16.32 15.91
CA ALA A 85 -5.87 16.61 14.88
C ALA A 85 -4.70 17.47 15.41
N GLU A 86 -4.95 18.40 16.34
CA GLU A 86 -3.92 19.30 16.91
C GLU A 86 -2.90 18.57 17.81
N GLU A 87 -3.18 17.34 18.23
CA GLU A 87 -2.22 16.51 18.97
C GLU A 87 -1.06 16.05 18.06
N PHE A 88 -1.20 16.15 16.73
CA PHE A 88 -0.27 15.61 15.75
C PHE A 88 0.40 16.70 14.91
N ASP A 89 1.63 16.42 14.50
CA ASP A 89 2.36 17.25 13.56
C ASP A 89 1.95 16.92 12.11
N VAL A 90 1.57 15.65 11.87
CA VAL A 90 1.05 15.15 10.59
C VAL A 90 0.08 14.00 10.82
N ILE A 91 -0.96 13.93 9.99
CA ILE A 91 -1.92 12.82 9.91
C ILE A 91 -1.69 12.09 8.59
N HIS A 92 -1.46 10.79 8.64
CA HIS A 92 -1.31 9.94 7.46
C HIS A 92 -2.46 8.94 7.37
N SER A 93 -3.25 9.06 6.32
CA SER A 93 -4.40 8.19 6.07
C SER A 93 -4.11 7.13 5.02
N HIS A 94 -4.49 5.90 5.31
CA HIS A 94 -4.51 4.76 4.40
C HIS A 94 -5.94 4.33 4.04
N MET A 95 -6.93 5.19 4.34
CA MET A 95 -8.36 4.94 4.19
C MET A 95 -8.90 5.33 2.80
N GLY A 96 -8.02 5.48 1.79
CA GLY A 96 -8.44 5.90 0.46
C GLY A 96 -9.21 7.22 0.47
N CYS A 97 -10.41 7.26 -0.13
CA CYS A 97 -11.22 8.48 -0.19
C CYS A 97 -12.03 8.77 1.08
N SER A 98 -12.17 7.83 2.02
CA SER A 98 -13.02 7.98 3.21
C SER A 98 -12.57 9.11 4.15
N ALA A 99 -11.25 9.35 4.25
CA ALA A 99 -10.71 10.41 5.09
C ALA A 99 -10.82 11.82 4.48
N LEU A 100 -10.96 11.95 3.15
CA LEU A 100 -10.85 13.22 2.44
C LEU A 100 -11.84 14.32 2.88
N PRO A 101 -13.11 14.02 3.24
CA PRO A 101 -14.03 15.05 3.76
C PRO A 101 -13.51 15.72 5.03
N TYR A 102 -12.80 14.98 5.87
CA TYR A 102 -12.32 15.46 7.17
C TYR A 102 -11.05 16.31 7.04
N THR A 103 -10.22 16.07 6.04
CA THR A 103 -8.93 16.76 5.87
C THR A 103 -9.07 18.28 5.74
N LYS A 104 -10.21 18.77 5.25
CA LYS A 104 -10.50 20.22 5.12
C LYS A 104 -11.00 20.86 6.40
N LEU A 105 -11.30 20.09 7.44
CA LEU A 105 -11.85 20.58 8.71
C LEU A 105 -10.75 20.92 9.71
N VAL A 106 -9.50 20.56 9.40
CA VAL A 106 -8.35 20.72 10.31
C VAL A 106 -7.20 21.44 9.65
N ASN A 107 -6.35 22.06 10.48
CA ASN A 107 -5.14 22.73 10.02
C ASN A 107 -3.92 21.78 10.02
N THR A 108 -3.99 20.63 10.69
CA THR A 108 -2.91 19.66 10.73
C THR A 108 -2.66 19.08 9.33
N PRO A 109 -1.43 19.13 8.82
CA PRO A 109 -1.10 18.52 7.54
C PRO A 109 -1.56 17.08 7.46
N THR A 110 -2.33 16.76 6.43
CA THR A 110 -2.83 15.41 6.21
C THR A 110 -2.36 14.92 4.85
N VAL A 111 -1.80 13.72 4.79
CA VAL A 111 -1.44 13.02 3.56
C VAL A 111 -2.23 11.73 3.44
N THR A 112 -2.62 11.37 2.22
CA THR A 112 -3.31 10.11 1.93
C THR A 112 -2.48 9.25 1.00
N THR A 113 -2.12 8.04 1.45
CA THR A 113 -1.54 7.03 0.55
C THR A 113 -2.65 6.26 -0.15
N LEU A 114 -2.51 6.17 -1.46
CA LEU A 114 -3.43 5.43 -2.33
C LEU A 114 -2.97 3.97 -2.38
N HIS A 115 -3.83 3.03 -1.99
CA HIS A 115 -3.54 1.58 -2.06
C HIS A 115 -4.36 0.85 -3.12
N GLY A 116 -5.46 1.43 -3.55
CA GLY A 116 -6.37 0.87 -4.54
C GLY A 116 -6.34 1.59 -5.89
N ILE A 117 -7.34 1.27 -6.70
CA ILE A 117 -7.59 1.88 -8.01
C ILE A 117 -8.66 2.97 -7.91
N PHE A 118 -8.71 3.79 -8.95
CA PHE A 118 -9.79 4.75 -9.14
C PHE A 118 -11.00 4.06 -9.77
N THR A 119 -12.17 4.38 -9.26
CA THR A 119 -13.47 3.94 -9.79
C THR A 119 -14.33 5.18 -10.09
N PRO A 120 -15.35 5.08 -10.96
CA PRO A 120 -16.21 6.22 -11.28
C PRO A 120 -16.82 6.91 -10.06
N ASP A 121 -17.06 6.17 -8.96
CA ASP A 121 -17.62 6.73 -7.74
C ASP A 121 -16.59 7.41 -6.84
N ASN A 122 -15.44 6.76 -6.58
CA ASN A 122 -14.43 7.35 -5.72
C ASN A 122 -13.71 8.54 -6.37
N GLU A 123 -13.64 8.59 -7.71
CA GLU A 123 -13.11 9.74 -8.44
C GLU A 123 -13.80 11.05 -8.09
N LYS A 124 -15.11 11.04 -7.83
CA LYS A 124 -15.86 12.24 -7.43
C LYS A 124 -15.29 12.84 -6.13
N MET A 125 -14.92 11.98 -5.17
CA MET A 125 -14.31 12.41 -3.92
C MET A 125 -12.87 12.89 -4.12
N PHE A 126 -12.08 12.21 -4.95
CA PHE A 126 -10.73 12.65 -5.29
C PHE A 126 -10.74 13.99 -6.01
N GLN A 127 -11.68 14.23 -6.93
CA GLN A 127 -11.87 15.53 -7.59
C GLN A 127 -12.25 16.64 -6.60
N TYR A 128 -13.13 16.35 -5.64
CA TYR A 128 -13.49 17.29 -4.58
C TYR A 128 -12.29 17.69 -3.73
N ALA A 129 -11.37 16.77 -3.48
CA ALA A 129 -10.21 16.95 -2.63
C ALA A 129 -8.88 16.97 -3.41
N LYS A 130 -8.89 17.32 -4.71
CA LYS A 130 -7.71 17.21 -5.60
C LYS A 130 -6.46 17.95 -5.14
N SER A 131 -6.60 19.00 -4.31
CA SER A 131 -5.49 19.78 -3.76
C SER A 131 -4.84 19.16 -2.53
N GLN A 132 -5.45 18.12 -1.94
CA GLN A 132 -4.85 17.41 -0.81
C GLN A 132 -3.57 16.67 -1.25
N PRO A 133 -2.58 16.56 -0.37
CA PRO A 133 -1.38 15.78 -0.67
C PRO A 133 -1.69 14.27 -0.76
N TYR A 134 -1.27 13.66 -1.87
CA TYR A 134 -1.38 12.21 -2.10
C TYR A 134 -0.01 11.58 -2.25
N VAL A 135 0.12 10.34 -1.80
CA VAL A 135 1.25 9.48 -2.12
C VAL A 135 0.72 8.30 -2.93
N SER A 136 1.29 8.09 -4.12
CA SER A 136 1.08 6.87 -4.89
C SER A 136 2.11 5.82 -4.52
N ILE A 137 1.74 4.52 -4.60
CA ILE A 137 2.66 3.40 -4.32
C ILE A 137 3.37 2.88 -5.57
N SER A 138 3.07 3.46 -6.74
CA SER A 138 3.81 3.33 -8.00
C SER A 138 3.49 4.50 -8.92
N ASN A 139 4.27 4.73 -9.96
CA ASN A 139 3.93 5.71 -10.98
C ASN A 139 2.76 5.21 -11.84
N ALA A 140 2.71 3.90 -12.09
CA ALA A 140 1.61 3.27 -12.81
C ALA A 140 0.26 3.44 -12.12
N GLN A 141 0.21 3.60 -10.78
CA GLN A 141 -1.03 3.87 -10.05
C GLN A 141 -1.58 5.27 -10.31
N ARG A 142 -0.72 6.25 -10.64
CA ARG A 142 -1.15 7.63 -10.84
C ARG A 142 -2.14 7.72 -12.01
N GLU A 143 -3.17 8.56 -11.84
CA GLU A 143 -4.16 8.85 -12.86
C GLU A 143 -4.06 10.34 -13.28
N PRO A 144 -3.28 10.65 -14.32
CA PRO A 144 -2.98 12.05 -14.70
C PRO A 144 -4.22 12.87 -15.01
N ARG A 145 -5.30 12.27 -15.56
CA ARG A 145 -6.54 12.96 -15.90
C ARG A 145 -7.27 13.55 -14.70
N LEU A 146 -6.99 13.04 -13.49
CA LEU A 146 -7.60 13.56 -12.27
C LEU A 146 -6.90 14.81 -11.74
N GLY A 147 -5.66 15.09 -12.16
CA GLY A 147 -4.90 16.26 -11.75
C GLY A 147 -4.69 16.35 -10.23
N LEU A 148 -4.51 15.20 -9.55
CA LEU A 148 -4.31 15.14 -8.11
C LEU A 148 -2.95 15.71 -7.70
N ASN A 149 -2.88 16.28 -6.51
CA ASN A 149 -1.64 16.79 -5.93
C ASN A 149 -0.80 15.62 -5.37
N TYR A 150 -0.03 14.95 -6.21
CA TYR A 150 0.90 13.90 -5.79
C TYR A 150 2.15 14.51 -5.15
N ALA A 151 2.25 14.43 -3.83
CA ALA A 151 3.45 14.86 -3.08
C ALA A 151 4.66 13.97 -3.40
N ALA A 152 4.44 12.66 -3.58
CA ALA A 152 5.48 11.70 -3.94
C ALA A 152 4.90 10.43 -4.57
N THR A 153 5.80 9.59 -5.16
CA THR A 153 5.61 8.14 -5.27
C THR A 153 6.52 7.49 -4.23
N VAL A 154 5.95 6.68 -3.34
CA VAL A 154 6.70 5.90 -2.35
C VAL A 154 6.33 4.43 -2.54
N TYR A 155 7.26 3.64 -3.05
CA TYR A 155 7.04 2.21 -3.22
C TYR A 155 6.83 1.51 -1.89
N ASN A 156 5.95 0.53 -1.85
CA ASN A 156 5.77 -0.30 -0.66
C ASN A 156 7.08 -1.05 -0.34
N GLY A 157 7.38 -1.11 0.96
CA GLY A 157 8.52 -1.87 1.47
C GLY A 157 8.07 -3.11 2.21
N ILE A 158 8.97 -4.11 2.27
CA ILE A 158 8.79 -5.31 3.09
C ILE A 158 9.93 -5.45 4.10
N ASP A 159 9.68 -6.17 5.18
CA ASP A 159 10.74 -6.63 6.06
C ASP A 159 11.50 -7.78 5.38
N VAL A 160 12.61 -7.43 4.73
CA VAL A 160 13.41 -8.38 3.97
C VAL A 160 13.97 -9.49 4.88
N SER A 161 14.25 -9.18 6.16
CA SER A 161 14.79 -10.14 7.12
C SER A 161 13.80 -11.24 7.49
N SER A 162 12.49 -10.97 7.41
CA SER A 162 11.43 -11.94 7.65
C SER A 162 11.25 -12.95 6.51
N HIS A 163 11.89 -12.72 5.36
CA HIS A 163 11.85 -13.61 4.20
C HIS A 163 13.15 -14.43 4.14
N LYS A 164 13.01 -15.73 4.42
CA LYS A 164 14.15 -16.65 4.29
C LYS A 164 14.64 -16.70 2.84
N PHE A 165 15.93 -16.47 2.65
CA PHE A 165 16.56 -16.61 1.34
C PHE A 165 16.78 -18.09 0.98
N HIS A 166 16.45 -18.47 -0.24
CA HIS A 166 16.62 -19.80 -0.81
C HIS A 166 17.60 -19.71 -2.00
N PRO A 167 18.86 -20.15 -1.85
CA PRO A 167 19.86 -20.04 -2.93
C PRO A 167 19.58 -20.97 -4.10
N GLN A 168 18.77 -22.01 -3.90
CA GLN A 168 18.39 -23.00 -4.91
C GLN A 168 16.90 -23.31 -4.78
N PRO A 169 16.20 -23.62 -5.88
CA PRO A 169 14.83 -24.13 -5.83
C PRO A 169 14.78 -25.54 -5.20
N GLU A 170 13.60 -25.96 -4.80
CA GLU A 170 13.34 -27.32 -4.33
C GLU A 170 13.28 -28.34 -5.46
N GLU A 171 13.59 -29.60 -5.14
CA GLU A 171 13.38 -30.74 -6.04
C GLU A 171 12.18 -31.59 -5.56
N PRO A 172 11.30 -32.03 -6.46
CA PRO A 172 11.27 -31.73 -7.89
C PRO A 172 10.79 -30.29 -8.16
N PRO A 173 11.33 -29.64 -9.23
CA PRO A 173 11.12 -28.22 -9.48
C PRO A 173 9.67 -27.89 -9.83
N TYR A 174 9.22 -26.68 -9.44
CA TYR A 174 7.89 -26.18 -9.69
C TYR A 174 7.86 -24.66 -9.89
N LEU A 175 6.80 -24.18 -10.54
CA LEU A 175 6.41 -22.77 -10.57
C LEU A 175 5.46 -22.47 -9.42
N ALA A 176 5.52 -21.27 -8.85
CA ALA A 176 4.59 -20.82 -7.82
C ALA A 176 3.60 -19.79 -8.36
N PHE A 177 2.37 -19.81 -7.82
CA PHE A 177 1.42 -18.73 -7.92
C PHE A 177 0.93 -18.39 -6.51
N LEU A 178 0.97 -17.11 -6.16
CA LEU A 178 0.47 -16.60 -4.89
C LEU A 178 -0.42 -15.39 -5.12
N GLY A 179 -1.66 -15.43 -4.66
CA GLY A 179 -2.60 -14.34 -4.77
C GLY A 179 -4.03 -14.78 -4.54
N ARG A 180 -4.94 -13.83 -4.44
CA ARG A 180 -6.37 -14.14 -4.44
C ARG A 180 -6.70 -14.93 -5.71
N ILE A 181 -7.50 -15.97 -5.58
CA ILE A 181 -7.94 -16.76 -6.73
C ILE A 181 -9.10 -16.00 -7.39
N SER A 182 -8.78 -15.20 -8.38
CA SER A 182 -9.73 -14.32 -9.04
C SER A 182 -9.35 -14.08 -10.51
N PRO A 183 -10.30 -13.64 -11.36
CA PRO A 183 -10.03 -13.37 -12.78
C PRO A 183 -8.91 -12.36 -13.01
N GLU A 184 -8.91 -11.27 -12.26
CA GLU A 184 -7.91 -10.19 -12.40
C GLU A 184 -6.50 -10.60 -11.96
N LYS A 185 -6.36 -11.59 -11.06
CA LYS A 185 -5.05 -12.16 -10.70
C LYS A 185 -4.58 -13.22 -11.70
N GLY A 186 -5.46 -13.65 -12.62
CA GLY A 186 -5.11 -14.50 -13.74
C GLY A 186 -4.68 -15.91 -13.35
N THR A 187 -5.30 -16.51 -12.33
CA THR A 187 -4.97 -17.88 -11.87
C THR A 187 -5.08 -18.90 -13.00
N HIS A 188 -6.13 -18.81 -13.83
CA HIS A 188 -6.32 -19.66 -15.01
C HIS A 188 -5.16 -19.48 -16.04
N ILE A 189 -4.62 -18.27 -16.16
CA ILE A 189 -3.47 -17.99 -17.05
C ILE A 189 -2.20 -18.63 -16.49
N ALA A 190 -1.97 -18.58 -15.17
CA ALA A 190 -0.84 -19.26 -14.53
C ALA A 190 -0.88 -20.77 -14.78
N ILE A 191 -2.08 -21.38 -14.67
CA ILE A 191 -2.28 -22.80 -14.98
C ILE A 191 -1.99 -23.08 -16.45
N GLN A 192 -2.49 -22.24 -17.36
CA GLN A 192 -2.25 -22.38 -18.79
C GLN A 192 -0.76 -22.32 -19.14
N ILE A 193 -0.02 -21.35 -18.58
CA ILE A 193 1.43 -21.23 -18.77
C ILE A 193 2.13 -22.50 -18.29
N ALA A 194 1.84 -22.96 -17.06
CA ALA A 194 2.46 -24.15 -16.50
C ALA A 194 2.21 -25.40 -17.34
N LYS A 195 0.97 -25.58 -17.81
CA LYS A 195 0.62 -26.72 -18.69
C LYS A 195 1.33 -26.66 -20.02
N GLN A 196 1.37 -25.51 -20.69
CA GLN A 196 2.05 -25.35 -21.97
C GLN A 196 3.56 -25.51 -21.86
N ALA A 197 4.14 -25.04 -20.74
CA ALA A 197 5.56 -25.19 -20.47
C ALA A 197 5.95 -26.61 -19.98
N GLY A 198 4.98 -27.47 -19.65
CA GLY A 198 5.21 -28.80 -19.12
C GLY A 198 5.72 -28.83 -17.67
N TRP A 199 5.46 -27.77 -16.89
CA TRP A 199 5.92 -27.60 -15.52
C TRP A 199 4.84 -27.87 -14.48
N ARG A 200 5.26 -28.28 -13.28
CA ARG A 200 4.38 -28.32 -12.11
C ARG A 200 4.10 -26.89 -11.65
N LEU A 201 2.87 -26.66 -11.14
CA LEU A 201 2.45 -25.39 -10.54
C LEU A 201 1.86 -25.66 -9.15
N LYS A 202 2.42 -25.00 -8.14
CA LYS A 202 1.82 -24.93 -6.81
C LYS A 202 1.19 -23.54 -6.62
N MET A 203 -0.08 -23.52 -6.27
CA MET A 203 -0.86 -22.31 -6.11
C MET A 203 -1.32 -22.15 -4.66
N ALA A 204 -1.21 -20.95 -4.12
CA ALA A 204 -1.82 -20.62 -2.83
C ALA A 204 -2.56 -19.28 -2.90
N GLY A 205 -3.67 -19.19 -2.17
CA GLY A 205 -4.44 -17.98 -2.08
C GLY A 205 -5.87 -18.20 -1.65
N LYS A 206 -6.50 -17.12 -1.20
CA LYS A 206 -7.89 -17.11 -0.76
C LYS A 206 -8.82 -17.11 -1.97
N VAL A 207 -9.94 -17.82 -1.86
CA VAL A 207 -11.11 -17.67 -2.72
C VAL A 207 -12.11 -16.79 -1.98
N ASP A 208 -12.33 -15.58 -2.45
CA ASP A 208 -13.35 -14.70 -1.87
C ASP A 208 -14.75 -15.12 -2.31
N ILE A 209 -15.78 -14.73 -1.54
CA ILE A 209 -17.19 -15.10 -1.83
C ILE A 209 -17.59 -14.68 -3.25
N VAL A 210 -17.11 -13.52 -3.70
CA VAL A 210 -17.38 -13.00 -5.04
C VAL A 210 -16.67 -13.77 -6.16
N ASP A 211 -15.64 -14.54 -5.84
CA ASP A 211 -14.80 -15.28 -6.78
C ASP A 211 -15.10 -16.80 -6.78
N VAL A 212 -16.06 -17.27 -5.97
CA VAL A 212 -16.38 -18.70 -5.83
C VAL A 212 -16.81 -19.31 -7.17
N GLU A 213 -17.66 -18.60 -7.93
CA GLU A 213 -18.11 -19.09 -9.23
C GLU A 213 -16.95 -19.26 -10.22
N TYR A 214 -16.07 -18.26 -10.29
CA TYR A 214 -14.85 -18.35 -11.11
C TYR A 214 -13.96 -19.52 -10.68
N PHE A 215 -13.76 -19.70 -9.36
CA PHE A 215 -12.97 -20.82 -8.86
C PHE A 215 -13.55 -22.17 -9.27
N GLU A 216 -14.85 -22.38 -9.05
CA GLU A 216 -15.52 -23.67 -9.34
C GLU A 216 -15.57 -23.99 -10.83
N GLN A 217 -15.75 -22.99 -11.69
CA GLN A 217 -15.91 -23.18 -13.13
C GLN A 217 -14.60 -23.16 -13.91
N GLU A 218 -13.67 -22.23 -13.58
CA GLU A 218 -12.49 -21.97 -14.40
C GLU A 218 -11.18 -22.52 -13.82
N VAL A 219 -11.09 -22.65 -12.48
CA VAL A 219 -9.83 -23.05 -11.83
C VAL A 219 -9.87 -24.48 -11.34
N LYS A 220 -10.87 -24.84 -10.56
CA LYS A 220 -10.98 -26.15 -9.90
C LYS A 220 -10.94 -27.33 -10.85
N PRO A 221 -11.58 -27.30 -12.03
CA PRO A 221 -11.51 -28.42 -13.00
C PRO A 221 -10.10 -28.65 -13.57
N LEU A 222 -9.20 -27.68 -13.45
CA LEU A 222 -7.84 -27.75 -13.95
C LEU A 222 -6.83 -28.28 -12.92
N ILE A 223 -7.25 -28.42 -11.65
CA ILE A 223 -6.43 -28.92 -10.54
C ILE A 223 -6.48 -30.45 -10.58
N ASP A 224 -5.34 -31.11 -10.80
CA ASP A 224 -5.22 -32.55 -10.89
C ASP A 224 -4.44 -33.18 -9.73
N GLY A 225 -3.92 -32.34 -8.81
CA GLY A 225 -3.11 -32.75 -7.66
C GLY A 225 -1.74 -33.36 -8.00
N LYS A 226 -1.31 -33.23 -9.26
CA LYS A 226 -0.01 -33.76 -9.76
C LYS A 226 0.80 -32.69 -10.45
N GLN A 227 0.30 -32.17 -11.56
CA GLN A 227 0.91 -31.04 -12.26
C GLN A 227 0.44 -29.72 -11.66
N ILE A 228 -0.85 -29.61 -11.36
CA ILE A 228 -1.48 -28.39 -10.83
C ILE A 228 -1.99 -28.69 -9.42
N GLU A 229 -1.36 -28.08 -8.43
CA GLU A 229 -1.69 -28.23 -7.00
C GLU A 229 -2.23 -26.91 -6.43
N TYR A 230 -3.34 -26.99 -5.70
CA TYR A 230 -3.88 -25.85 -4.92
C TYR A 230 -3.78 -26.15 -3.43
N LEU A 231 -3.06 -25.29 -2.71
CA LEU A 231 -2.70 -25.46 -1.31
C LEU A 231 -3.65 -24.73 -0.34
N GLY A 232 -4.65 -24.03 -0.88
CA GLY A 232 -5.52 -23.17 -0.07
C GLY A 232 -4.86 -21.85 0.35
N GLU A 233 -5.37 -21.23 1.40
CA GLU A 233 -4.81 -19.98 1.95
C GLU A 233 -3.53 -20.29 2.72
N ALA A 234 -2.48 -19.49 2.48
CA ALA A 234 -1.16 -19.68 3.07
C ALA A 234 -0.81 -18.55 4.07
N ASN A 235 -0.31 -18.92 5.24
CA ASN A 235 0.27 -17.99 6.19
C ASN A 235 1.68 -17.52 5.73
N HIS A 236 2.30 -16.59 6.46
CA HIS A 236 3.59 -16.01 6.09
C HIS A 236 4.70 -17.06 5.89
N VAL A 237 4.80 -18.06 6.78
CA VAL A 237 5.81 -19.14 6.68
C VAL A 237 5.58 -19.99 5.43
N GLN A 238 4.33 -20.37 5.18
CA GLN A 238 3.94 -21.16 4.02
C GLN A 238 4.15 -20.39 2.70
N LYS A 239 3.82 -19.08 2.67
CA LYS A 239 4.09 -18.22 1.51
C LYS A 239 5.58 -18.16 1.19
N ASN A 240 6.41 -17.95 2.23
CA ASN A 240 7.85 -17.88 2.04
C ASN A 240 8.43 -19.21 1.54
N ALA A 241 8.00 -20.35 2.09
CA ALA A 241 8.41 -21.66 1.62
C ALA A 241 7.97 -21.92 0.17
N LEU A 242 6.70 -21.61 -0.16
CA LEU A 242 6.15 -21.77 -1.50
C LEU A 242 6.95 -20.97 -2.54
N MET A 243 7.19 -19.70 -2.29
CA MET A 243 7.93 -18.84 -3.21
C MET A 243 9.41 -19.20 -3.23
N GLY A 244 10.04 -19.37 -2.05
CA GLY A 244 11.46 -19.66 -1.95
C GLY A 244 11.88 -20.98 -2.60
N GLY A 245 11.04 -22.02 -2.53
CA GLY A 245 11.28 -23.31 -3.17
C GLY A 245 10.98 -23.34 -4.67
N ALA A 246 10.28 -22.34 -5.22
CA ALA A 246 9.94 -22.30 -6.63
C ALA A 246 11.14 -21.93 -7.52
N VAL A 247 11.09 -22.36 -8.78
CA VAL A 247 12.01 -21.91 -9.84
C VAL A 247 11.67 -20.47 -10.24
N ALA A 248 10.38 -20.16 -10.34
CA ALA A 248 9.86 -18.81 -10.56
C ALA A 248 8.48 -18.66 -9.97
N THR A 249 8.11 -17.43 -9.63
CA THR A 249 6.73 -17.07 -9.31
C THR A 249 6.06 -16.49 -10.56
N LEU A 250 4.88 -17.02 -10.91
CA LEU A 250 4.04 -16.50 -11.98
C LEU A 250 3.16 -15.35 -11.44
N PHE A 251 3.27 -14.17 -12.02
CA PHE A 251 2.45 -13.00 -11.70
C PHE A 251 1.62 -12.61 -12.93
N THR A 252 0.51 -13.31 -13.10
CA THR A 252 -0.30 -13.38 -14.33
C THR A 252 -1.50 -12.45 -14.34
N ILE A 253 -1.36 -11.28 -13.71
CA ILE A 253 -2.41 -10.28 -13.60
C ILE A 253 -2.95 -9.83 -14.96
N THR A 254 -4.24 -9.47 -15.00
CA THR A 254 -4.92 -8.94 -16.18
C THR A 254 -5.42 -7.51 -16.01
N TRP A 255 -5.01 -6.84 -14.94
CA TRP A 255 -5.44 -5.51 -14.55
C TRP A 255 -4.25 -4.60 -14.20
N ARG A 256 -4.53 -3.31 -14.04
CA ARG A 256 -3.53 -2.31 -13.65
C ARG A 256 -3.23 -2.43 -12.14
N GLU A 257 -2.40 -3.40 -11.77
CA GLU A 257 -1.99 -3.62 -10.38
C GLU A 257 -1.26 -2.40 -9.82
N PRO A 258 -1.69 -1.86 -8.66
CA PRO A 258 -1.05 -0.68 -8.07
C PRO A 258 0.40 -0.91 -7.64
N PHE A 259 0.75 -2.11 -7.11
CA PHE A 259 2.12 -2.42 -6.70
C PHE A 259 2.50 -3.90 -6.84
N GLY A 260 1.73 -4.82 -6.23
CA GLY A 260 2.01 -6.26 -6.30
C GLY A 260 3.12 -6.72 -5.35
N LEU A 261 2.86 -6.69 -4.04
CA LEU A 261 3.79 -7.14 -2.98
C LEU A 261 4.36 -8.54 -3.23
N VAL A 262 3.58 -9.44 -3.85
CA VAL A 262 3.99 -10.81 -4.18
C VAL A 262 5.26 -10.85 -5.02
N MET A 263 5.46 -9.90 -5.94
CA MET A 263 6.69 -9.82 -6.73
C MET A 263 7.90 -9.53 -5.83
N VAL A 264 7.75 -8.60 -4.91
CA VAL A 264 8.81 -8.21 -3.97
C VAL A 264 9.07 -9.33 -2.96
N GLU A 265 8.02 -9.97 -2.42
CA GLU A 265 8.14 -11.12 -1.51
C GLU A 265 8.85 -12.31 -2.18
N SER A 266 8.52 -12.60 -3.45
CA SER A 266 9.19 -13.64 -4.24
C SER A 266 10.67 -13.36 -4.42
N MET A 267 11.03 -12.18 -4.90
CA MET A 267 12.41 -11.77 -5.09
C MET A 267 13.19 -11.70 -3.77
N ALA A 268 12.56 -11.35 -2.66
CA ALA A 268 13.17 -11.37 -1.34
C ALA A 268 13.54 -12.80 -0.90
N ALA A 269 12.72 -13.79 -1.25
CA ALA A 269 13.05 -15.20 -1.04
C ALA A 269 14.12 -15.74 -2.02
N GLY A 270 14.56 -14.92 -2.98
CA GLY A 270 15.53 -15.27 -4.03
C GLY A 270 14.89 -15.77 -5.32
N THR A 271 13.58 -15.79 -5.43
CA THR A 271 12.89 -16.38 -6.57
C THR A 271 12.53 -15.34 -7.62
N PRO A 272 12.99 -15.47 -8.86
CA PRO A 272 12.64 -14.56 -9.95
C PRO A 272 11.15 -14.63 -10.29
N VAL A 273 10.66 -13.58 -10.92
CA VAL A 273 9.23 -13.44 -11.28
C VAL A 273 9.06 -13.44 -12.80
N ILE A 274 8.09 -14.21 -13.28
CA ILE A 274 7.59 -14.11 -14.67
C ILE A 274 6.24 -13.41 -14.60
N ALA A 275 6.14 -12.22 -15.17
CA ALA A 275 4.98 -11.35 -14.99
C ALA A 275 4.39 -10.86 -16.31
N MET A 276 3.06 -10.76 -16.36
CA MET A 276 2.35 -10.03 -17.41
C MET A 276 2.56 -8.52 -17.24
N ASN A 277 2.84 -7.83 -18.33
CA ASN A 277 3.19 -6.40 -18.38
C ASN A 277 1.98 -5.48 -18.10
N PHE A 278 1.51 -5.45 -16.83
CA PHE A 278 0.42 -4.59 -16.40
C PHE A 278 0.78 -3.80 -15.13
N GLY A 279 0.23 -2.59 -15.02
CA GLY A 279 0.37 -1.77 -13.82
C GLY A 279 1.83 -1.48 -13.45
N SER A 280 2.20 -1.79 -12.21
CA SER A 280 3.51 -1.52 -11.63
C SER A 280 4.61 -2.52 -12.02
N VAL A 281 4.32 -3.57 -12.76
CA VAL A 281 5.28 -4.63 -13.10
C VAL A 281 6.62 -4.07 -13.64
N PRO A 282 6.64 -3.10 -14.60
CA PRO A 282 7.89 -2.54 -15.09
C PRO A 282 8.67 -1.68 -14.08
N GLU A 283 8.02 -1.27 -12.98
CA GLU A 283 8.65 -0.51 -11.90
C GLU A 283 9.27 -1.42 -10.84
N VAL A 284 8.75 -2.65 -10.71
CA VAL A 284 9.13 -3.60 -9.65
C VAL A 284 10.15 -4.63 -10.14
N ILE A 285 10.00 -5.12 -11.37
CA ILE A 285 10.87 -6.14 -11.95
C ILE A 285 11.97 -5.49 -12.79
N ALA A 286 13.22 -5.86 -12.55
CA ALA A 286 14.32 -5.56 -13.47
C ALA A 286 14.37 -6.67 -14.54
N ASP A 287 13.79 -6.39 -15.71
CA ASP A 287 13.63 -7.34 -16.81
C ASP A 287 14.97 -7.99 -17.22
N GLY A 288 14.99 -9.31 -17.39
CA GLY A 288 16.19 -10.10 -17.68
C GLY A 288 17.19 -10.21 -16.53
N LYS A 289 16.92 -9.60 -15.36
CA LYS A 289 17.78 -9.66 -14.19
C LYS A 289 17.12 -10.29 -12.96
N THR A 290 15.91 -9.85 -12.62
CA THR A 290 15.16 -10.36 -11.47
C THR A 290 13.86 -11.07 -11.86
N GLY A 291 13.63 -11.19 -13.16
CA GLY A 291 12.47 -11.81 -13.75
C GLY A 291 12.34 -11.47 -15.22
N PHE A 292 11.20 -11.83 -15.80
CA PHE A 292 10.84 -11.49 -17.16
C PHE A 292 9.47 -10.79 -17.22
N ILE A 293 9.39 -9.72 -18.02
CA ILE A 293 8.17 -8.96 -18.27
C ILE A 293 7.62 -9.41 -19.63
N CYS A 294 6.44 -9.99 -19.65
CA CYS A 294 5.85 -10.65 -20.80
C CYS A 294 4.56 -9.93 -21.25
N ASN A 295 4.33 -9.85 -22.56
CA ASN A 295 3.14 -9.25 -23.15
C ASN A 295 2.12 -10.30 -23.64
N SER A 296 2.49 -11.56 -23.59
CA SER A 296 1.61 -12.69 -23.96
C SER A 296 1.90 -13.93 -23.13
N ILE A 297 0.97 -14.87 -23.14
CA ILE A 297 1.14 -16.19 -22.54
C ILE A 297 2.32 -16.93 -23.16
N GLU A 298 2.49 -16.83 -24.48
CA GLU A 298 3.61 -17.46 -25.20
C GLU A 298 4.98 -16.92 -24.73
N GLU A 299 5.09 -15.61 -24.52
CA GLU A 299 6.29 -15.01 -23.95
C GLU A 299 6.57 -15.54 -22.53
N CYS A 300 5.52 -15.68 -21.69
CA CYS A 300 5.67 -16.28 -20.37
C CYS A 300 6.15 -17.73 -20.44
N VAL A 301 5.59 -18.54 -21.33
CA VAL A 301 6.01 -19.93 -21.56
C VAL A 301 7.49 -19.99 -21.96
N ASN A 302 7.91 -19.13 -22.89
CA ASN A 302 9.31 -19.03 -23.31
C ASN A 302 10.23 -18.55 -22.17
N ALA A 303 9.75 -17.67 -21.30
CA ALA A 303 10.49 -17.17 -20.14
C ALA A 303 10.76 -18.28 -19.11
N VAL A 304 9.86 -19.26 -18.97
CA VAL A 304 10.04 -20.40 -18.04
C VAL A 304 11.33 -21.18 -18.35
N SER A 305 11.68 -21.35 -19.62
CA SER A 305 12.92 -22.05 -20.01
C SER A 305 14.20 -21.27 -19.70
N LYS A 306 14.11 -19.93 -19.55
CA LYS A 306 15.26 -19.02 -19.36
C LYS A 306 15.43 -18.60 -17.90
N VAL A 307 14.40 -18.71 -17.09
CA VAL A 307 14.37 -18.16 -15.72
C VAL A 307 15.41 -18.83 -14.80
N THR A 308 15.82 -20.07 -15.07
CA THR A 308 16.85 -20.79 -14.33
C THR A 308 18.25 -20.21 -14.51
N GLU A 309 18.45 -19.34 -15.51
CA GLU A 309 19.72 -18.64 -15.75
C GLU A 309 19.88 -17.39 -14.87
N LEU A 310 18.77 -16.94 -14.23
CA LEU A 310 18.78 -15.73 -13.40
C LEU A 310 19.38 -16.00 -12.02
N ASP A 311 20.19 -15.04 -11.55
CA ASP A 311 20.81 -15.09 -10.24
C ASP A 311 19.82 -14.76 -9.12
N ARG A 312 19.59 -15.73 -8.23
CA ARG A 312 18.69 -15.58 -7.07
C ARG A 312 19.20 -14.53 -6.07
N TYR A 313 20.52 -14.35 -5.94
CA TYR A 313 21.11 -13.29 -5.12
C TYR A 313 20.80 -11.91 -5.69
N ALA A 314 20.84 -11.75 -7.01
CA ALA A 314 20.46 -10.49 -7.66
C ALA A 314 18.97 -10.12 -7.41
N CYS A 315 18.08 -11.12 -7.32
CA CYS A 315 16.69 -10.89 -6.92
C CYS A 315 16.59 -10.31 -5.50
N ARG A 316 17.30 -10.93 -4.55
CA ARG A 316 17.36 -10.50 -3.15
C ARG A 316 17.94 -9.09 -3.00
N GLU A 317 19.10 -8.84 -3.60
CA GLU A 317 19.78 -7.55 -3.58
C GLU A 317 18.89 -6.43 -4.14
N HIS A 318 18.16 -6.71 -5.22
CA HIS A 318 17.24 -5.75 -5.83
C HIS A 318 16.16 -5.30 -4.84
N VAL A 319 15.61 -6.22 -4.05
CA VAL A 319 14.59 -5.90 -3.03
C VAL A 319 15.22 -5.12 -1.87
N GLU A 320 16.35 -5.55 -1.35
CA GLU A 320 17.05 -4.87 -0.26
C GLU A 320 17.33 -3.41 -0.59
N LYS A 321 17.75 -3.14 -1.81
CA LYS A 321 18.09 -1.81 -2.29
C LYS A 321 16.88 -0.91 -2.55
N ASN A 322 15.78 -1.46 -3.08
CA ASN A 322 14.69 -0.65 -3.64
C ASN A 322 13.38 -0.76 -2.87
N PHE A 323 13.12 -1.89 -2.16
CA PHE A 323 11.81 -2.21 -1.60
C PHE A 323 11.89 -2.68 -0.14
N SER A 324 12.93 -2.29 0.60
CA SER A 324 13.02 -2.50 2.04
C SER A 324 12.09 -1.54 2.80
N VAL A 325 11.69 -1.93 4.01
CA VAL A 325 10.94 -1.04 4.93
C VAL A 325 11.68 0.27 5.14
N GLN A 326 13.00 0.23 5.32
CA GLN A 326 13.84 1.41 5.52
C GLN A 326 13.71 2.38 4.34
N LYS A 327 13.76 1.87 3.11
CA LYS A 327 13.62 2.68 1.90
C LYS A 327 12.24 3.33 1.78
N MET A 328 11.19 2.58 2.11
CA MET A 328 9.82 3.09 2.15
C MET A 328 9.68 4.22 3.18
N VAL A 329 10.19 4.01 4.39
CA VAL A 329 10.08 5.00 5.48
C VAL A 329 10.89 6.25 5.17
N ASP A 330 12.06 6.16 4.53
CA ASP A 330 12.82 7.33 4.05
C ASP A 330 11.95 8.23 3.16
N GLY A 331 11.17 7.62 2.27
CA GLY A 331 10.24 8.35 1.39
C GLY A 331 9.14 9.06 2.16
N TYR A 332 8.49 8.36 3.11
CA TYR A 332 7.42 8.96 3.92
C TYR A 332 7.92 10.04 4.86
N GLU A 333 9.08 9.86 5.50
CA GLU A 333 9.68 10.92 6.33
C GLU A 333 9.99 12.19 5.52
N ALA A 334 10.46 12.06 4.28
CA ALA A 334 10.67 13.20 3.40
C ALA A 334 9.36 13.95 3.12
N VAL A 335 8.28 13.23 2.83
CA VAL A 335 6.93 13.81 2.64
C VAL A 335 6.45 14.51 3.90
N TYR A 336 6.57 13.89 5.07
CA TYR A 336 6.13 14.49 6.33
C TYR A 336 6.89 15.78 6.65
N ARG A 337 8.23 15.78 6.50
CA ARG A 337 9.04 16.98 6.72
C ARG A 337 8.63 18.11 5.78
N GLN A 338 8.37 17.80 4.51
CA GLN A 338 7.90 18.78 3.54
C GLN A 338 6.57 19.41 3.97
N LEU A 339 5.56 18.59 4.29
CA LEU A 339 4.22 19.07 4.64
C LEU A 339 4.21 19.90 5.93
N VAL A 340 5.00 19.49 6.93
CA VAL A 340 5.15 20.25 8.18
C VAL A 340 5.84 21.58 7.92
N ALA A 341 6.89 21.62 7.10
CA ALA A 341 7.59 22.87 6.75
C ALA A 341 6.67 23.82 5.95
N GLU A 342 5.89 23.34 5.01
CA GLU A 342 4.92 24.12 4.25
C GLU A 342 3.87 24.77 5.17
N ARG A 343 3.34 24.01 6.13
CA ARG A 343 2.40 24.54 7.14
C ARG A 343 3.01 25.63 7.99
N LEU A 344 4.24 25.43 8.50
CA LEU A 344 4.93 26.43 9.32
C LEU A 344 5.17 27.72 8.53
N ALA A 345 5.55 27.61 7.25
CA ALA A 345 5.72 28.76 6.38
C ALA A 345 4.40 29.51 6.10
N GLN A 346 3.28 28.82 6.00
CA GLN A 346 1.95 29.42 5.84
C GLN A 346 1.53 30.14 7.11
N ASN A 347 1.69 29.52 8.28
CA ASN A 347 1.37 30.13 9.57
C ASN A 347 2.24 31.38 9.85
N GLY A 348 3.54 31.32 9.51
CA GLY A 348 4.42 32.48 9.62
C GLY A 348 4.00 33.66 8.73
N LYS A 349 3.47 33.42 7.53
CA LYS A 349 2.91 34.44 6.66
C LYS A 349 1.62 35.04 7.22
N VAL A 350 0.74 34.23 7.81
CA VAL A 350 -0.50 34.69 8.43
C VAL A 350 -0.21 35.59 9.62
N THR A 351 0.75 35.21 10.48
CA THR A 351 1.13 36.04 11.64
C THR A 351 1.69 37.39 11.23
N ILE A 352 2.49 37.46 10.16
CA ILE A 352 3.01 38.73 9.62
C ILE A 352 1.87 39.59 9.04
N PHE A 353 0.90 38.99 8.36
CA PHE A 353 -0.24 39.75 7.82
C PHE A 353 -1.19 40.27 8.91
N ASP A 354 -1.43 39.50 9.97
CA ASP A 354 -2.24 39.92 11.11
C ASP A 354 -1.57 41.01 11.93
N ASP A 355 -0.25 40.95 12.12
CA ASP A 355 0.54 42.01 12.74
C ASP A 355 0.50 43.31 11.90
N PHE A 356 0.54 43.22 10.58
CA PHE A 356 0.41 44.39 9.70
C PHE A 356 -1.01 45.00 9.77
N LYS A 357 -2.07 44.21 9.74
CA LYS A 357 -3.45 44.70 9.89
C LYS A 357 -3.69 45.32 11.25
N ASN A 358 -3.23 44.68 12.32
CA ASN A 358 -3.35 45.22 13.67
C ASN A 358 -2.59 46.52 13.84
N LYS A 359 -1.36 46.67 13.25
CA LYS A 359 -0.61 47.91 13.25
C LYS A 359 -1.28 49.02 12.40
N GLN A 360 -1.94 48.69 11.29
CA GLN A 360 -2.71 49.66 10.51
C GLN A 360 -3.94 50.14 11.26
N GLN A 361 -4.71 49.25 11.88
CA GLN A 361 -5.87 49.61 12.69
C GLN A 361 -5.48 50.43 13.92
N LEU A 362 -4.36 50.13 14.56
CA LEU A 362 -3.83 50.91 15.68
C LEU A 362 -3.40 52.33 15.23
N ASN A 363 -2.78 52.44 14.06
CA ASN A 363 -2.40 53.75 13.49
C ASN A 363 -3.58 54.60 13.02
N GLU A 364 -4.70 54.00 12.62
CA GLU A 364 -5.94 54.73 12.31
C GLU A 364 -6.67 55.17 13.57
N GLN A 365 -6.60 54.46 14.68
CA GLN A 365 -7.15 54.84 15.96
C GLN A 365 -6.34 55.95 16.66
N ILE A 366 -5.05 56.08 16.36
CA ILE A 366 -4.16 57.11 16.93
C ILE A 366 -4.26 58.45 16.17
N ARG A 367 -4.95 58.52 15.03
CA ARG A 367 -5.22 59.82 14.39
C ARG A 367 -6.29 60.58 15.18
N LEU A 368 -5.82 61.36 16.15
CA LEU A 368 -6.61 62.27 16.98
C LEU A 368 -7.50 63.21 16.14
N PRO A 369 -8.70 63.57 16.61
CA PRO A 369 -9.58 64.49 15.94
C PRO A 369 -8.96 65.88 15.93
N LYS A 370 -8.93 66.52 14.76
CA LYS A 370 -8.59 67.97 14.63
C LYS A 370 -9.48 68.78 15.52
N LEU A 371 -8.89 69.48 16.48
CA LEU A 371 -9.53 70.51 17.26
C LEU A 371 -10.24 71.52 16.32
N ARG A 372 -11.56 71.61 16.41
CA ARG A 372 -12.30 72.75 15.85
C ARG A 372 -12.02 73.95 16.71
N SER A 373 -11.20 74.92 16.20
CA SER A 373 -11.13 76.26 16.74
C SER A 373 -12.46 76.96 16.48
N LYS A 374 -13.19 77.32 17.53
CA LYS A 374 -14.24 78.35 17.46
C LYS A 374 -13.57 79.70 17.36
N MET A 375 -13.96 80.49 16.37
CA MET A 375 -14.21 81.92 16.41
C MET A 375 -15.55 82.17 15.74
#